data_e7c26a55fc029f012b761e2dc0fbddbb
#
_entry.id   e7c26a55fc029f012b761e2dc0fbddbb
#
_cell.length_a   1.000
_cell.length_b   1.000
_cell.length_c   1.000
_cell.angle_alpha   90.00
_cell.angle_beta   90.00
_cell.angle_gamma   90.00
#
_symmetry.space_group_name_H-M   'P 1'
#
loop_
_entity.id
_entity.type
_entity.pdbx_description
1 polymer ?
#
loop_
_entity_poly.entity_id
_entity_poly.type
_entity_poly.pdbx_seq_one_letter_code
_entity_poly.pdbx_strand_id
1 'polypeptide(L)'
;MRTLLTLCLLLALQPLLPAEEIPLEDVTIIPGIRVGPIEKGMTLFGLKTLLGAGKVKAADIGIGEGETLPGAKLFEGTDKELEIIFNPEGDEKEIWDINVIGKAWKFQNGLKLGLSVEAVEKINGGPFGVLGFGWDYGGFANFEGGKLEAKVSLRFDTGDAELDDALIGDRLIPSGDAKLRAAKPRVEAITVFLR
;
A
#
# COMPACT_ATOMS: atom_id res chain seq x y z
N MET A 1 -0.45 -24.48 74.03
CA MET A 1 -1.43 -24.41 72.94
C MET A 1 -1.00 -23.29 72.00
N ARG A 2 -0.43 -23.65 70.85
CA ARG A 2 0.02 -22.69 69.80
C ARG A 2 -1.04 -22.74 68.68
N THR A 3 -1.80 -21.67 68.48
CA THR A 3 -2.77 -21.54 67.41
C THR A 3 -2.06 -21.05 66.16
N LEU A 4 -1.98 -21.90 65.11
CA LEU A 4 -1.51 -21.51 63.77
C LEU A 4 -2.64 -20.75 63.10
N LEU A 5 -2.40 -19.48 62.76
CA LEU A 5 -3.26 -18.69 61.86
C LEU A 5 -2.83 -18.97 60.40
N THR A 6 -3.67 -19.67 59.69
CA THR A 6 -3.50 -19.90 58.24
C THR A 6 -4.00 -18.66 57.47
N LEU A 7 -3.10 -17.88 56.89
CA LEU A 7 -3.40 -16.74 56.05
C LEU A 7 -3.68 -17.23 54.63
N CYS A 8 -4.93 -17.32 54.20
CA CYS A 8 -5.34 -17.60 52.82
C CYS A 8 -5.14 -16.32 52.00
N LEU A 9 -4.13 -16.35 51.13
CA LEU A 9 -3.87 -15.29 50.13
C LEU A 9 -4.85 -15.49 48.95
N LEU A 10 -5.92 -14.72 48.89
CA LEU A 10 -6.83 -14.65 47.73
C LEU A 10 -6.08 -13.86 46.61
N LEU A 11 -5.53 -14.56 45.63
CA LEU A 11 -5.11 -13.95 44.35
C LEU A 11 -6.41 -13.57 43.60
N ALA A 12 -6.73 -12.28 43.60
CA ALA A 12 -7.75 -11.74 42.73
C ALA A 12 -7.29 -11.80 41.27
N LEU A 13 -7.87 -12.70 40.47
CA LEU A 13 -7.76 -12.69 39.03
C LEU A 13 -8.42 -11.42 38.51
N GLN A 14 -7.64 -10.39 38.17
CA GLN A 14 -8.17 -9.22 37.49
C GLN A 14 -8.48 -9.62 36.04
N PRO A 15 -9.72 -9.37 35.54
CA PRO A 15 -9.98 -9.57 34.12
C PRO A 15 -9.09 -8.63 33.31
N LEU A 16 -8.32 -9.19 32.35
CA LEU A 16 -7.67 -8.39 31.32
C LEU A 16 -8.78 -7.62 30.59
N LEU A 17 -8.85 -6.32 30.77
CA LEU A 17 -9.67 -5.45 29.94
C LEU A 17 -9.19 -5.61 28.49
N PRO A 18 -10.10 -5.78 27.52
CA PRO A 18 -9.69 -5.77 26.11
C PRO A 18 -8.99 -4.45 25.85
N ALA A 19 -7.83 -4.51 25.17
CA ALA A 19 -7.10 -3.33 24.75
C ALA A 19 -8.06 -2.44 23.95
N GLU A 20 -8.25 -1.20 24.40
CA GLU A 20 -9.08 -0.22 23.72
C GLU A 20 -8.56 -0.06 22.30
N GLU A 21 -9.37 -0.38 21.31
CA GLU A 21 -9.00 -0.25 19.91
C GLU A 21 -8.81 1.23 19.59
N ILE A 22 -7.57 1.67 19.42
CA ILE A 22 -7.25 3.02 18.96
C ILE A 22 -7.80 3.16 17.53
N PRO A 23 -8.79 4.02 17.29
CA PRO A 23 -9.28 4.24 15.93
C PRO A 23 -8.16 4.84 15.08
N LEU A 24 -7.91 4.27 13.90
CA LEU A 24 -7.01 4.89 12.93
C LEU A 24 -7.69 6.14 12.36
N GLU A 25 -7.32 7.33 12.86
CA GLU A 25 -7.89 8.61 12.44
C GLU A 25 -7.11 9.22 11.26
N ASP A 26 -5.78 9.08 11.25
CA ASP A 26 -4.95 9.59 10.15
C ASP A 26 -4.94 8.62 8.97
N VAL A 27 -5.61 9.01 7.90
CA VAL A 27 -5.66 8.31 6.61
C VAL A 27 -4.89 9.07 5.52
N THR A 28 -3.98 9.98 5.90
CA THR A 28 -3.20 10.77 4.97
C THR A 28 -1.99 10.00 4.45
N ILE A 29 -1.77 10.00 3.14
CA ILE A 29 -0.57 9.47 2.51
C ILE A 29 0.31 10.62 2.03
N ILE A 30 1.59 10.59 2.44
CA ILE A 30 2.64 11.46 1.91
C ILE A 30 3.62 10.55 1.17
N PRO A 31 3.58 10.53 -0.19
CA PRO A 31 4.38 9.60 -1.00
C PRO A 31 5.87 9.66 -0.67
N GLY A 32 6.49 8.49 -0.46
CA GLY A 32 7.89 8.35 -0.10
C GLY A 32 8.22 8.68 1.36
N ILE A 33 7.21 9.02 2.21
CA ILE A 33 7.42 9.42 3.60
C ILE A 33 6.61 8.55 4.56
N ARG A 34 5.26 8.50 4.42
CA ARG A 34 4.39 7.77 5.33
C ARG A 34 3.01 7.45 4.75
N VAL A 35 2.35 6.46 5.33
CA VAL A 35 0.95 6.09 5.07
C VAL A 35 0.20 6.09 6.40
N GLY A 36 -0.60 7.13 6.67
CA GLY A 36 -1.13 7.37 8.01
C GLY A 36 0.00 7.44 9.04
N PRO A 37 -0.08 6.70 10.13
CA PRO A 37 0.99 6.64 11.14
C PRO A 37 2.11 5.64 10.78
N ILE A 38 2.07 5.01 9.60
CA ILE A 38 3.05 4.00 9.18
C ILE A 38 4.20 4.70 8.48
N GLU A 39 5.42 4.51 8.98
CA GLU A 39 6.64 5.16 8.52
C GLU A 39 7.71 4.14 8.10
N LYS A 40 8.71 4.60 7.36
CA LYS A 40 9.91 3.84 7.01
C LYS A 40 10.58 3.25 8.26
N GLY A 41 11.12 2.05 8.14
CA GLY A 41 11.82 1.35 9.23
C GLY A 41 10.91 0.64 10.24
N MET A 42 9.59 0.75 10.10
CA MET A 42 8.68 -0.05 10.93
C MET A 42 8.76 -1.52 10.56
N THR A 43 8.67 -2.40 11.56
CA THR A 43 8.64 -3.86 11.43
C THR A 43 7.22 -4.38 11.67
N LEU A 44 7.01 -5.69 11.42
CA LEU A 44 5.74 -6.35 11.76
C LEU A 44 5.38 -6.19 13.25
N PHE A 45 6.39 -6.24 14.15
CA PHE A 45 6.17 -5.99 15.57
C PHE A 45 5.75 -4.56 15.85
N GLY A 46 6.41 -3.58 15.21
CA GLY A 46 6.05 -2.16 15.31
C GLY A 46 4.62 -1.88 14.84
N LEU A 47 4.21 -2.48 13.72
CA LEU A 47 2.84 -2.38 13.21
C LEU A 47 1.81 -2.93 14.19
N LYS A 48 2.06 -4.13 14.75
CA LYS A 48 1.16 -4.74 15.76
C LYS A 48 1.06 -3.91 17.02
N THR A 49 2.15 -3.29 17.44
CA THR A 49 2.18 -2.40 18.62
C THR A 49 1.40 -1.11 18.36
N LEU A 50 1.58 -0.51 17.16
CA LEU A 50 0.95 0.75 16.78
C LEU A 50 -0.55 0.61 16.52
N LEU A 51 -0.97 -0.44 15.79
CA LEU A 51 -2.32 -0.57 15.26
C LEU A 51 -3.19 -1.56 16.04
N GLY A 52 -2.58 -2.35 16.92
CA GLY A 52 -3.23 -3.48 17.57
C GLY A 52 -3.05 -4.78 16.79
N ALA A 53 -2.74 -5.87 17.49
CA ALA A 53 -2.42 -7.16 16.87
C ALA A 53 -3.57 -7.74 16.04
N GLY A 54 -4.82 -7.46 16.39
CA GLY A 54 -6.00 -7.93 15.67
C GLY A 54 -6.21 -7.30 14.28
N LYS A 55 -5.55 -6.17 14.00
CA LYS A 55 -5.66 -5.45 12.73
C LYS A 55 -4.51 -5.76 11.76
N VAL A 56 -3.50 -6.54 12.21
CA VAL A 56 -2.27 -6.83 11.46
C VAL A 56 -2.11 -8.34 11.32
N LYS A 57 -2.34 -8.86 10.12
CA LYS A 57 -2.24 -10.28 9.79
C LYS A 57 -1.03 -10.52 8.90
N ALA A 58 -0.05 -11.29 9.38
CA ALA A 58 1.07 -11.71 8.54
C ALA A 58 0.56 -12.52 7.34
N ALA A 59 1.09 -12.24 6.16
CA ALA A 59 0.71 -12.88 4.90
C ALA A 59 1.84 -12.77 3.88
N ASP A 60 1.85 -13.66 2.90
CA ASP A 60 2.66 -13.49 1.71
C ASP A 60 1.89 -12.61 0.72
N ILE A 61 2.52 -11.55 0.21
CA ILE A 61 1.92 -10.58 -0.70
C ILE A 61 2.45 -10.80 -2.10
N GLY A 62 1.56 -10.91 -3.07
CA GLY A 62 1.90 -11.05 -4.49
C GLY A 62 2.61 -9.82 -5.02
N ILE A 63 3.71 -10.03 -5.75
CA ILE A 63 4.52 -8.97 -6.37
C ILE A 63 4.53 -9.03 -7.90
N GLY A 64 3.80 -9.95 -8.49
CA GLY A 64 3.73 -10.21 -9.94
C GLY A 64 4.33 -11.56 -10.31
N GLU A 65 4.09 -12.03 -11.54
CA GLU A 65 4.65 -13.26 -12.12
C GLU A 65 4.47 -14.53 -11.27
N GLY A 66 3.47 -14.55 -10.38
CA GLY A 66 3.23 -15.64 -9.42
C GLY A 66 4.17 -15.63 -8.21
N GLU A 67 5.04 -14.64 -8.09
CA GLU A 67 5.93 -14.49 -6.95
C GLU A 67 5.27 -13.77 -5.78
N THR A 68 5.74 -14.07 -4.57
CA THR A 68 5.30 -13.44 -3.32
C THR A 68 6.47 -13.03 -2.46
N LEU A 69 6.28 -11.98 -1.66
CA LEU A 69 7.21 -11.59 -0.60
C LEU A 69 6.52 -11.64 0.77
N PRO A 70 7.29 -11.88 1.85
CA PRO A 70 6.78 -11.76 3.20
C PRO A 70 6.18 -10.37 3.45
N GLY A 71 4.99 -10.34 4.03
CA GLY A 71 4.25 -9.10 4.24
C GLY A 71 3.22 -9.19 5.34
N ALA A 72 2.26 -8.26 5.31
CA ALA A 72 1.11 -8.25 6.19
C ALA A 72 -0.08 -7.56 5.51
N LYS A 73 -1.28 -8.06 5.81
CA LYS A 73 -2.53 -7.36 5.51
C LYS A 73 -2.97 -6.57 6.74
N LEU A 74 -3.28 -5.30 6.52
CA LEU A 74 -3.78 -4.40 7.55
C LEU A 74 -5.24 -4.06 7.24
N PHE A 75 -6.10 -4.07 8.26
CA PHE A 75 -7.52 -3.70 8.13
C PHE A 75 -8.25 -4.48 7.02
N GLU A 76 -7.91 -5.75 6.83
CA GLU A 76 -8.42 -6.62 5.76
C GLU A 76 -9.97 -6.54 5.67
N GLY A 77 -10.50 -6.37 4.45
CA GLY A 77 -11.93 -6.27 4.19
C GLY A 77 -12.58 -4.93 4.53
N THR A 78 -11.79 -3.90 4.87
CA THR A 78 -12.31 -2.55 5.17
C THR A 78 -11.91 -1.53 4.11
N ASP A 79 -12.48 -0.32 4.20
CA ASP A 79 -12.08 0.82 3.35
C ASP A 79 -10.68 1.38 3.66
N LYS A 80 -10.02 0.87 4.70
CA LYS A 80 -8.65 1.19 5.11
C LYS A 80 -7.65 0.07 4.83
N GLU A 81 -8.03 -0.95 4.07
CA GLU A 81 -7.16 -2.09 3.76
C GLU A 81 -5.86 -1.64 3.09
N LEU A 82 -4.75 -2.18 3.61
CA LEU A 82 -3.40 -2.05 3.05
C LEU A 82 -2.74 -3.42 2.99
N GLU A 83 -1.88 -3.62 2.00
CA GLU A 83 -0.93 -4.73 1.98
C GLU A 83 0.48 -4.19 2.12
N ILE A 84 1.18 -4.68 3.12
CA ILE A 84 2.56 -4.31 3.44
C ILE A 84 3.50 -5.35 2.84
N ILE A 85 4.53 -4.91 2.15
CA ILE A 85 5.63 -5.75 1.67
C ILE A 85 6.86 -5.39 2.50
N PHE A 86 7.48 -6.40 3.11
CA PHE A 86 8.72 -6.21 3.87
C PHE A 86 9.95 -6.41 2.98
N ASN A 87 11.04 -5.71 3.33
CA ASN A 87 12.32 -5.89 2.68
C ASN A 87 12.78 -7.37 2.83
N PRO A 88 13.01 -8.09 1.73
CA PRO A 88 13.47 -9.48 1.80
C PRO A 88 14.94 -9.62 2.24
N GLU A 89 15.75 -8.55 2.15
CA GLU A 89 17.21 -8.57 2.31
C GLU A 89 17.67 -8.19 3.73
N GLY A 90 16.80 -8.08 4.73
CA GLY A 90 17.17 -7.66 6.08
C GLY A 90 16.92 -8.73 7.14
N ASP A 91 17.71 -8.72 8.22
CA ASP A 91 17.48 -9.56 9.41
C ASP A 91 16.19 -9.14 10.12
N GLU A 92 15.88 -7.84 10.14
CA GLU A 92 14.60 -7.30 10.56
C GLU A 92 13.78 -6.95 9.31
N LYS A 93 12.58 -7.53 9.23
CA LYS A 93 11.66 -7.28 8.11
C LYS A 93 11.04 -5.90 8.26
N GLU A 94 11.76 -4.88 7.80
CA GLU A 94 11.27 -3.51 7.72
C GLU A 94 10.32 -3.33 6.52
N ILE A 95 9.39 -2.39 6.65
CA ILE A 95 8.47 -2.05 5.57
C ILE A 95 9.27 -1.50 4.39
N TRP A 96 8.97 -2.04 3.22
CA TRP A 96 9.55 -1.61 1.94
C TRP A 96 8.52 -0.88 1.09
N ASP A 97 7.41 -1.55 0.80
CA ASP A 97 6.36 -1.03 -0.06
C ASP A 97 4.98 -1.25 0.58
N ILE A 98 4.01 -0.40 0.25
CA ILE A 98 2.64 -0.48 0.73
C ILE A 98 1.66 -0.38 -0.45
N ASN A 99 0.93 -1.45 -0.72
CA ASN A 99 -0.17 -1.43 -1.66
C ASN A 99 -1.41 -0.82 -1.00
N VAL A 100 -1.98 0.20 -1.64
CA VAL A 100 -3.18 0.90 -1.15
C VAL A 100 -4.41 0.24 -1.77
N ILE A 101 -5.12 -0.57 -0.99
CA ILE A 101 -6.31 -1.32 -1.42
C ILE A 101 -7.59 -0.55 -1.07
N GLY A 102 -7.68 -0.06 0.16
CA GLY A 102 -8.85 0.65 0.67
C GLY A 102 -9.01 2.05 0.08
N LYS A 103 -10.26 2.53 0.00
CA LYS A 103 -10.62 3.81 -0.61
C LYS A 103 -10.61 5.00 0.36
N ALA A 104 -10.41 4.76 1.67
CA ALA A 104 -10.39 5.83 2.68
C ALA A 104 -9.13 6.67 2.63
N TRP A 105 -8.04 6.15 2.06
CA TRP A 105 -6.73 6.80 2.02
C TRP A 105 -6.70 8.03 1.14
N LYS A 106 -6.07 9.10 1.63
CA LYS A 106 -6.01 10.41 0.99
C LYS A 106 -4.56 10.82 0.76
N PHE A 107 -4.14 10.84 -0.48
CA PHE A 107 -2.82 11.35 -0.85
C PHE A 107 -2.79 12.87 -0.74
N GLN A 108 -1.77 13.41 -0.05
CA GLN A 108 -1.60 14.86 0.13
C GLN A 108 -1.48 15.61 -1.19
N ASN A 109 -0.90 14.99 -2.22
CA ASN A 109 -0.75 15.57 -3.56
C ASN A 109 -1.98 15.38 -4.48
N GLY A 110 -3.07 14.81 -3.97
CA GLY A 110 -4.30 14.56 -4.72
C GLY A 110 -4.31 13.28 -5.56
N LEU A 111 -3.27 12.44 -5.48
CA LEU A 111 -3.24 11.12 -6.13
C LEU A 111 -4.37 10.24 -5.57
N LYS A 112 -5.00 9.43 -6.41
CA LYS A 112 -6.02 8.45 -6.01
C LYS A 112 -6.32 7.48 -7.13
N LEU A 113 -6.98 6.38 -6.80
CA LEU A 113 -7.53 5.45 -7.78
C LEU A 113 -8.55 6.16 -8.70
N GLY A 114 -8.63 5.71 -9.94
CA GLY A 114 -9.54 6.24 -10.96
C GLY A 114 -9.10 7.54 -11.65
N LEU A 115 -7.93 8.11 -11.31
CA LEU A 115 -7.40 9.26 -12.04
C LEU A 115 -7.04 8.91 -13.48
N SER A 116 -7.24 9.87 -14.39
CA SER A 116 -6.77 9.76 -15.78
C SER A 116 -5.27 10.04 -15.89
N VAL A 117 -4.70 9.65 -17.03
CA VAL A 117 -3.28 9.93 -17.36
C VAL A 117 -2.97 11.42 -17.24
N GLU A 118 -3.84 12.30 -17.75
CA GLU A 118 -3.65 13.76 -17.72
C GLU A 118 -3.68 14.32 -16.29
N ALA A 119 -4.49 13.74 -15.42
CA ALA A 119 -4.53 14.16 -14.02
C ALA A 119 -3.26 13.77 -13.29
N VAL A 120 -2.74 12.56 -13.55
CA VAL A 120 -1.46 12.09 -13.00
C VAL A 120 -0.29 12.91 -13.56
N GLU A 121 -0.30 13.27 -14.84
CA GLU A 121 0.72 14.13 -15.47
C GLU A 121 0.85 15.49 -14.75
N LYS A 122 -0.26 16.09 -14.34
CA LYS A 122 -0.26 17.33 -13.54
C LYS A 122 0.35 17.15 -12.16
N ILE A 123 0.05 16.02 -11.49
CA ILE A 123 0.60 15.69 -10.17
C ILE A 123 2.11 15.39 -10.27
N ASN A 124 2.52 14.67 -11.33
CA ASN A 124 3.92 14.36 -11.61
C ASN A 124 4.74 15.62 -11.96
N GLY A 125 4.07 16.65 -12.44
CA GLY A 125 4.69 17.90 -12.86
C GLY A 125 5.26 17.88 -14.27
N GLY A 126 4.93 16.87 -15.07
CA GLY A 126 5.35 16.69 -16.44
C GLY A 126 4.92 15.35 -17.02
N PRO A 127 5.20 15.12 -18.31
CA PRO A 127 4.90 13.88 -18.99
C PRO A 127 5.67 12.70 -18.35
N PHE A 128 5.17 11.50 -18.56
CA PHE A 128 5.75 10.24 -18.10
C PHE A 128 5.47 9.15 -19.15
N GLY A 129 6.06 7.95 -18.95
CA GLY A 129 5.78 6.79 -19.79
C GLY A 129 4.78 5.86 -19.14
N VAL A 130 4.00 5.15 -19.96
CA VAL A 130 3.15 4.04 -19.55
C VAL A 130 3.56 2.80 -20.31
N LEU A 131 3.84 1.68 -19.64
CA LEU A 131 4.12 0.42 -20.30
C LEU A 131 2.86 -0.07 -21.04
N GLY A 132 3.01 -0.53 -22.26
CA GLY A 132 1.89 -0.99 -23.09
C GLY A 132 1.13 -2.13 -22.40
N PHE A 133 -0.13 -2.31 -22.76
CA PHE A 133 -1.06 -3.23 -22.11
C PHE A 133 -0.94 -4.67 -22.62
N GLY A 134 -1.68 -5.59 -22.00
CA GLY A 134 -1.82 -6.98 -22.46
C GLY A 134 -0.70 -7.94 -22.04
N TRP A 135 0.09 -7.58 -21.03
CA TRP A 135 1.13 -8.42 -20.41
C TRP A 135 1.32 -8.06 -18.93
N ASP A 136 2.16 -8.79 -18.19
CA ASP A 136 2.22 -8.72 -16.73
C ASP A 136 2.58 -7.32 -16.19
N TYR A 137 3.47 -6.60 -16.87
CA TYR A 137 3.82 -5.21 -16.51
C TYR A 137 3.02 -4.15 -17.26
N GLY A 138 1.96 -4.57 -17.98
CA GLY A 138 1.12 -3.65 -18.75
C GLY A 138 0.47 -2.61 -17.86
N GLY A 139 0.49 -1.35 -18.34
CA GLY A 139 -0.13 -0.22 -17.66
C GLY A 139 0.72 0.43 -16.55
N PHE A 140 1.89 -0.12 -16.19
CA PHE A 140 2.74 0.52 -15.20
C PHE A 140 3.33 1.85 -15.71
N ALA A 141 3.33 2.85 -14.81
CA ALA A 141 3.89 4.17 -15.09
C ALA A 141 5.40 4.22 -14.84
N ASN A 142 6.14 4.84 -15.77
CA ASN A 142 7.54 5.22 -15.59
C ASN A 142 7.62 6.73 -15.37
N PHE A 143 7.95 7.15 -14.14
CA PHE A 143 8.02 8.56 -13.72
C PHE A 143 9.42 9.15 -13.76
N GLU A 144 10.33 8.59 -14.55
CA GLU A 144 11.70 9.06 -14.65
C GLU A 144 11.78 10.59 -14.82
N GLY A 145 12.52 11.26 -13.94
CA GLY A 145 12.65 12.72 -13.87
C GLY A 145 11.43 13.47 -13.31
N GLY A 146 10.37 12.77 -12.89
CA GLY A 146 9.14 13.39 -12.36
C GLY A 146 9.07 13.44 -10.83
N LYS A 147 8.06 14.16 -10.31
CA LYS A 147 7.86 14.31 -8.85
C LYS A 147 7.44 13.01 -8.15
N LEU A 148 6.90 12.05 -8.89
CA LEU A 148 6.43 10.75 -8.38
C LEU A 148 7.51 9.67 -8.45
N GLU A 149 8.64 9.92 -9.12
CA GLU A 149 9.76 9.00 -9.20
C GLU A 149 10.23 8.54 -7.83
N ALA A 150 10.51 7.24 -7.70
CA ALA A 150 10.96 6.57 -6.47
C ALA A 150 10.08 6.80 -5.22
N LYS A 151 8.84 7.25 -5.39
CA LYS A 151 7.88 7.47 -4.29
C LYS A 151 6.66 6.59 -4.37
N VAL A 152 6.22 6.31 -5.62
CA VAL A 152 5.06 5.46 -5.89
C VAL A 152 5.25 4.65 -7.16
N SER A 153 4.60 3.50 -7.23
CA SER A 153 4.28 2.83 -8.48
C SER A 153 2.78 3.01 -8.76
N LEU A 154 2.44 3.27 -10.01
CA LEU A 154 1.04 3.30 -10.46
C LEU A 154 0.87 2.32 -11.60
N ARG A 155 -0.26 1.63 -11.59
CA ARG A 155 -0.73 0.87 -12.74
C ARG A 155 -2.02 1.47 -13.27
N PHE A 156 -2.09 1.61 -14.58
CA PHE A 156 -3.29 2.02 -15.29
C PHE A 156 -3.98 0.81 -15.90
N ASP A 157 -5.30 0.84 -15.90
CA ASP A 157 -6.13 -0.12 -16.59
C ASP A 157 -7.09 0.59 -17.55
N THR A 158 -7.41 -0.06 -18.65
CA THR A 158 -8.31 0.42 -19.69
C THR A 158 -9.70 -0.19 -19.61
N GLY A 159 -9.91 -1.09 -18.63
CA GLY A 159 -11.13 -1.90 -18.54
C GLY A 159 -11.31 -2.79 -19.77
N ASP A 160 -12.56 -2.93 -20.19
CA ASP A 160 -12.93 -3.75 -21.35
C ASP A 160 -12.76 -3.03 -22.71
N ALA A 161 -12.00 -1.91 -22.76
CA ALA A 161 -11.82 -1.18 -24.01
C ALA A 161 -11.04 -2.00 -25.03
N GLU A 162 -11.51 -2.02 -26.28
CA GLU A 162 -10.74 -2.53 -27.39
C GLU A 162 -9.52 -1.62 -27.64
N LEU A 163 -8.33 -2.16 -27.55
CA LEU A 163 -7.09 -1.41 -27.64
C LEU A 163 -6.53 -1.41 -29.07
N ASP A 164 -6.00 -0.27 -29.46
CA ASP A 164 -5.16 -0.17 -30.66
C ASP A 164 -3.87 -0.98 -30.44
N ASP A 165 -3.44 -1.72 -31.46
CA ASP A 165 -2.22 -2.57 -31.42
C ASP A 165 -0.97 -1.79 -30.99
N ALA A 166 -0.93 -0.48 -31.25
CA ALA A 166 0.17 0.40 -30.82
C ALA A 166 0.25 0.56 -29.28
N LEU A 167 -0.81 0.19 -28.55
CA LEU A 167 -0.86 0.25 -27.08
C LEU A 167 -0.57 -1.10 -26.43
N ILE A 168 -0.32 -2.16 -27.21
CA ILE A 168 -0.15 -3.54 -26.71
C ILE A 168 1.34 -3.91 -26.70
N GLY A 169 1.76 -4.70 -25.69
CA GLY A 169 3.07 -5.33 -25.59
C GLY A 169 4.13 -4.48 -24.87
N ASP A 170 5.33 -5.02 -24.80
CA ASP A 170 6.47 -4.43 -24.09
C ASP A 170 7.03 -3.21 -24.85
N ARG A 171 6.45 -2.07 -24.59
CA ARG A 171 6.85 -0.76 -25.11
C ARG A 171 6.51 0.35 -24.15
N LEU A 172 7.28 1.41 -24.12
CA LEU A 172 6.98 2.61 -23.34
C LEU A 172 6.21 3.61 -24.21
N ILE A 173 4.98 3.95 -23.79
CA ILE A 173 4.07 4.84 -24.47
C ILE A 173 4.08 6.19 -23.72
N PRO A 174 4.38 7.31 -24.38
CA PRO A 174 4.34 8.62 -23.73
C PRO A 174 2.93 8.94 -23.22
N SER A 175 2.81 9.55 -22.04
CA SER A 175 1.51 9.98 -21.47
C SER A 175 0.75 10.96 -22.35
N GLY A 176 1.45 11.67 -23.25
CA GLY A 176 0.88 12.56 -24.26
C GLY A 176 0.33 11.87 -25.52
N ASP A 177 0.53 10.56 -25.67
CA ASP A 177 0.10 9.81 -26.86
C ASP A 177 -1.42 9.91 -27.06
N ALA A 178 -1.84 10.22 -28.29
CA ALA A 178 -3.26 10.43 -28.61
C ALA A 178 -4.09 9.14 -28.49
N LYS A 179 -3.53 7.97 -28.86
CA LYS A 179 -4.20 6.67 -28.75
C LYS A 179 -4.35 6.26 -27.29
N LEU A 180 -3.30 6.47 -26.47
CA LEU A 180 -3.35 6.22 -25.02
C LEU A 180 -4.45 7.07 -24.37
N ARG A 181 -4.51 8.35 -24.68
CA ARG A 181 -5.56 9.26 -24.15
C ARG A 181 -6.96 8.88 -24.63
N ALA A 182 -7.10 8.44 -25.90
CA ALA A 182 -8.37 7.97 -26.45
C ALA A 182 -8.88 6.70 -25.75
N ALA A 183 -7.98 5.79 -25.33
CA ALA A 183 -8.31 4.60 -24.55
C ALA A 183 -8.77 4.93 -23.11
N LYS A 184 -8.53 6.16 -22.63
CA LYS A 184 -8.97 6.68 -21.30
C LYS A 184 -8.56 5.79 -20.12
N PRO A 185 -7.34 5.29 -20.03
CA PRO A 185 -6.94 4.44 -18.92
C PRO A 185 -7.07 5.16 -17.58
N ARG A 186 -7.31 4.40 -16.52
CA ARG A 186 -7.49 4.90 -15.16
C ARG A 186 -6.52 4.22 -14.21
N VAL A 187 -6.05 4.97 -13.22
CA VAL A 187 -5.24 4.38 -12.14
C VAL A 187 -6.06 3.30 -11.43
N GLU A 188 -5.62 2.05 -11.50
CA GLU A 188 -6.24 0.90 -10.83
C GLU A 188 -5.49 0.45 -9.58
N ALA A 189 -4.17 0.64 -9.56
CA ALA A 189 -3.34 0.26 -8.43
C ALA A 189 -2.32 1.34 -8.08
N ILE A 190 -2.06 1.48 -6.78
CA ILE A 190 -1.07 2.41 -6.22
C ILE A 190 -0.25 1.68 -5.18
N THR A 191 1.06 1.64 -5.35
CA THR A 191 2.02 1.20 -4.34
C THR A 191 2.84 2.40 -3.89
N VAL A 192 2.95 2.61 -2.58
CA VAL A 192 3.77 3.66 -1.95
C VAL A 192 5.10 3.06 -1.52
N PHE A 193 6.20 3.64 -1.95
CA PHE A 193 7.54 3.22 -1.56
C PHE A 193 7.97 3.94 -0.28
N LEU A 194 8.46 3.16 0.72
CA LEU A 194 9.05 3.65 1.96
C LEU A 194 10.50 3.18 2.14
N ARG A 195 11.13 2.76 1.06
CA ARG A 195 12.52 2.25 1.00
C ARG A 195 13.57 3.37 0.88
#